data_2945774857797bb949616cbcc3345021
#
_entry.id   2945774857797bb949616cbcc3345021
#
_cell.length_a   1.000
_cell.length_b   1.000
_cell.length_c   1.000
_cell.angle_alpha   90.00
_cell.angle_beta   90.00
_cell.angle_gamma   90.00
#
_symmetry.space_group_name_H-M   'P 1'
#
loop_
_entity.id
_entity.type
_entity.pdbx_description
1 polymer ?
#
loop_
_entity_poly.entity_id
_entity_poly.type
_entity_poly.pdbx_seq_one_letter_code
_entity_poly.pdbx_strand_id
1 'polypeptide(L)'
;MIFKEEGSMKLVKRIGLILLSIIALLVVFLVGSVVVDRLLDRGRIDALVNTWIENPNGPAVGAFVAQPSGDGPHPAVIMIHEFWGMKPSVNGKAAALAEEGYVVVAPDTYRSQVTSWIPRAIYLAMTTETAQVNTDLDAVFNWLATQPNVDPNRIMVMGFCYGGGKSLEYSLYNERVAATGIFYGSLITDPAQLQALPGPVLGIFGATDQSIPVAEVQSFEQALNSAGVTNQITIYPGQGHAFVESIEGIRAGGAQGEAWQEFLTFLSEKL
;
A
#
# COMPACT_ATOMS: atom_id res chain seq x y z
N MET A 1 44.34 26.21 -38.50
CA MET A 1 43.86 25.65 -37.21
C MET A 1 42.39 25.98 -36.93
N ILE A 2 41.86 27.11 -37.40
CA ILE A 2 40.47 27.62 -37.16
C ILE A 2 39.36 26.75 -37.78
N PHE A 3 39.57 26.12 -38.95
CA PHE A 3 38.57 25.28 -39.64
C PHE A 3 38.24 23.95 -38.95
N LYS A 4 39.08 23.45 -38.04
CA LYS A 4 38.87 22.18 -37.32
C LYS A 4 37.92 22.36 -36.11
N GLU A 5 37.91 23.53 -35.50
CA GLU A 5 37.06 23.87 -34.36
C GLU A 5 35.59 24.11 -34.75
N GLU A 6 35.35 24.74 -35.90
CA GLU A 6 33.97 24.98 -36.40
C GLU A 6 33.23 23.69 -36.74
N GLY A 7 33.94 22.70 -37.30
CA GLY A 7 33.36 21.37 -37.57
C GLY A 7 32.98 20.60 -36.30
N SER A 8 33.84 20.68 -35.29
CA SER A 8 33.61 20.05 -33.98
C SER A 8 32.40 20.67 -33.27
N MET A 9 32.28 22.00 -33.28
CA MET A 9 31.19 22.74 -32.66
C MET A 9 29.84 22.48 -33.36
N LYS A 10 29.80 22.32 -34.68
CA LYS A 10 28.61 21.95 -35.45
C LYS A 10 28.19 20.52 -35.16
N LEU A 11 29.14 19.60 -34.99
CA LEU A 11 28.87 18.22 -34.63
C LEU A 11 28.27 18.09 -33.21
N VAL A 12 28.85 18.78 -32.22
CA VAL A 12 28.37 18.83 -30.84
C VAL A 12 26.94 19.38 -30.78
N LYS A 13 26.63 20.47 -31.50
CA LYS A 13 25.28 21.03 -31.58
C LYS A 13 24.28 20.05 -32.19
N ARG A 14 24.66 19.31 -33.26
CA ARG A 14 23.80 18.30 -33.88
C ARG A 14 23.51 17.12 -32.91
N ILE A 15 24.55 16.64 -32.22
CA ILE A 15 24.39 15.57 -31.20
C ILE A 15 23.47 16.06 -30.09
N GLY A 16 23.66 17.30 -29.60
CA GLY A 16 22.79 17.90 -28.59
C GLY A 16 21.31 18.00 -29.01
N LEU A 17 21.08 18.41 -30.28
CA LEU A 17 19.72 18.48 -30.85
C LEU A 17 19.08 17.07 -30.97
N ILE A 18 19.87 16.08 -31.42
CA ILE A 18 19.38 14.67 -31.50
C ILE A 18 19.01 14.14 -30.12
N LEU A 19 19.88 14.35 -29.12
CA LEU A 19 19.60 13.94 -27.74
C LEU A 19 18.35 14.62 -27.17
N LEU A 20 18.19 15.93 -27.39
CA LEU A 20 16.99 16.67 -26.98
C LEU A 20 15.73 16.13 -27.66
N SER A 21 15.82 15.82 -28.97
CA SER A 21 14.68 15.23 -29.70
C SER A 21 14.31 13.84 -29.17
N ILE A 22 15.30 13.01 -28.86
CA ILE A 22 15.06 11.67 -28.25
C ILE A 22 14.41 11.83 -26.88
N ILE A 23 14.90 12.74 -26.05
CA ILE A 23 14.31 12.99 -24.71
C ILE A 23 12.85 13.48 -24.87
N ALA A 24 12.61 14.42 -25.78
CA ALA A 24 11.25 14.92 -26.04
C ALA A 24 10.30 13.80 -26.49
N LEU A 25 10.76 12.93 -27.40
CA LEU A 25 9.97 11.76 -27.86
C LEU A 25 9.70 10.77 -26.73
N LEU A 26 10.68 10.51 -25.86
CA LEU A 26 10.50 9.64 -24.70
C LEU A 26 9.49 10.23 -23.71
N VAL A 27 9.52 11.53 -23.45
CA VAL A 27 8.54 12.22 -22.60
C VAL A 27 7.15 12.14 -23.21
N VAL A 28 6.98 12.41 -24.49
CA VAL A 28 5.69 12.29 -25.20
C VAL A 28 5.17 10.85 -25.15
N PHE A 29 6.05 9.87 -25.34
CA PHE A 29 5.69 8.45 -25.24
C PHE A 29 5.23 8.09 -23.82
N LEU A 30 5.97 8.48 -22.79
CA LEU A 30 5.62 8.22 -21.39
C LEU A 30 4.28 8.85 -21.02
N VAL A 31 4.10 10.13 -21.31
CA VAL A 31 2.83 10.85 -21.03
C VAL A 31 1.68 10.22 -21.82
N GLY A 32 1.88 9.95 -23.09
CA GLY A 32 0.89 9.29 -23.96
C GLY A 32 0.50 7.90 -23.42
N SER A 33 1.47 7.11 -22.97
CA SER A 33 1.22 5.79 -22.41
C SER A 33 0.38 5.82 -21.11
N VAL A 34 0.64 6.79 -20.24
CA VAL A 34 -0.16 7.00 -19.01
C VAL A 34 -1.60 7.38 -19.36
N VAL A 35 -1.81 8.24 -20.36
CA VAL A 35 -3.15 8.63 -20.81
C VAL A 35 -3.89 7.43 -21.43
N VAL A 36 -3.23 6.66 -22.27
CA VAL A 36 -3.83 5.46 -22.92
C VAL A 36 -4.19 4.43 -21.85
N ASP A 37 -3.30 4.13 -20.91
CA ASP A 37 -3.57 3.18 -19.82
C ASP A 37 -4.80 3.61 -19.00
N ARG A 38 -4.90 4.91 -18.67
CA ARG A 38 -6.08 5.46 -17.96
C ARG A 38 -7.38 5.27 -18.75
N LEU A 39 -7.33 5.34 -20.06
CA LEU A 39 -8.52 5.15 -20.91
C LEU A 39 -8.92 3.68 -21.00
N LEU A 40 -7.94 2.79 -21.05
CA LEU A 40 -8.15 1.33 -21.12
C LEU A 40 -8.65 0.75 -19.79
N ASP A 41 -8.28 1.37 -18.66
CA ASP A 41 -8.64 0.90 -17.31
C ASP A 41 -10.00 1.43 -16.82
N ARG A 42 -10.72 2.23 -17.63
CA ARG A 42 -12.07 2.71 -17.26
C ARG A 42 -13.03 1.54 -17.04
N GLY A 43 -13.70 1.54 -15.87
CA GLY A 43 -14.67 0.50 -15.50
C GLY A 43 -14.06 -0.76 -14.89
N ARG A 44 -12.74 -0.92 -14.84
CA ARG A 44 -12.11 -2.08 -14.18
C ARG A 44 -12.38 -2.13 -12.69
N ILE A 45 -12.56 -0.98 -12.05
CA ILE A 45 -12.82 -0.91 -10.61
C ILE A 45 -14.13 -1.60 -10.24
N ASP A 46 -15.17 -1.51 -11.07
CA ASP A 46 -16.49 -2.09 -10.80
C ASP A 46 -16.45 -3.62 -10.64
N ALA A 47 -15.46 -4.28 -11.26
CA ALA A 47 -15.24 -5.71 -11.10
C ALA A 47 -14.42 -6.07 -9.85
N LEU A 48 -13.82 -5.09 -9.19
CA LEU A 48 -12.90 -5.27 -8.06
C LEU A 48 -13.51 -4.83 -6.74
N VAL A 49 -14.60 -4.05 -6.77
CA VAL A 49 -15.32 -3.59 -5.58
C VAL A 49 -16.71 -4.20 -5.55
N ASN A 50 -17.25 -4.41 -4.35
CA ASN A 50 -18.62 -4.90 -4.14
C ASN A 50 -19.45 -3.98 -3.25
N THR A 51 -18.85 -2.90 -2.76
CA THR A 51 -19.48 -1.94 -1.85
C THR A 51 -18.97 -0.54 -2.18
N TRP A 52 -19.87 0.45 -2.10
CA TRP A 52 -19.53 1.86 -2.16
C TRP A 52 -19.88 2.49 -0.81
N ILE A 53 -18.86 3.00 -0.13
CA ILE A 53 -18.96 3.58 1.22
C ILE A 53 -19.07 5.09 1.06
N GLU A 54 -20.14 5.68 1.59
CA GLU A 54 -20.32 7.13 1.57
C GLU A 54 -19.19 7.83 2.34
N ASN A 55 -18.67 8.90 1.73
CA ASN A 55 -17.63 9.73 2.33
C ASN A 55 -18.16 11.17 2.45
N PRO A 56 -18.48 11.64 3.67
CA PRO A 56 -19.00 13.00 3.88
C PRO A 56 -18.04 14.11 3.42
N ASN A 57 -16.75 13.79 3.33
CA ASN A 57 -15.69 14.75 3.01
C ASN A 57 -15.06 14.53 1.63
N GLY A 58 -15.66 13.68 0.78
CA GLY A 58 -15.15 13.36 -0.54
C GLY A 58 -16.10 12.51 -1.37
N PRO A 59 -15.65 11.99 -2.51
CA PRO A 59 -16.42 11.02 -3.27
C PRO A 59 -16.55 9.71 -2.49
N ALA A 60 -17.63 8.94 -2.77
CA ALA A 60 -17.80 7.62 -2.21
C ALA A 60 -16.57 6.73 -2.48
N VAL A 61 -16.18 5.93 -1.51
CA VAL A 61 -15.02 5.04 -1.57
C VAL A 61 -15.49 3.67 -2.04
N GLY A 62 -15.01 3.23 -3.20
CA GLY A 62 -15.20 1.86 -3.65
C GLY A 62 -14.37 0.90 -2.78
N ALA A 63 -14.95 -0.20 -2.36
CA ALA A 63 -14.26 -1.17 -1.53
C ALA A 63 -14.68 -2.61 -1.86
N PHE A 64 -13.76 -3.55 -1.67
CA PHE A 64 -14.09 -4.95 -1.56
C PHE A 64 -14.28 -5.30 -0.09
N VAL A 65 -15.48 -5.74 0.27
CA VAL A 65 -15.84 -6.15 1.64
C VAL A 65 -15.98 -7.66 1.66
N ALA A 66 -15.22 -8.30 2.54
CA ALA A 66 -15.36 -9.72 2.86
C ALA A 66 -15.78 -9.88 4.32
N GLN A 67 -16.73 -10.78 4.55
CA GLN A 67 -17.30 -10.99 5.87
C GLN A 67 -17.10 -12.45 6.29
N PRO A 68 -16.78 -12.68 7.58
CA PRO A 68 -16.72 -14.04 8.13
C PRO A 68 -18.13 -14.65 8.26
N SER A 69 -18.17 -15.95 8.50
CA SER A 69 -19.38 -16.63 8.93
C SER A 69 -19.63 -16.38 10.42
N GLY A 70 -20.93 -16.35 10.83
CA GLY A 70 -21.35 -16.17 12.22
C GLY A 70 -21.86 -14.76 12.54
N ASP A 71 -22.37 -14.57 13.75
CA ASP A 71 -23.15 -13.38 14.10
C ASP A 71 -22.33 -12.20 14.61
N GLY A 72 -21.05 -12.41 14.98
CA GLY A 72 -20.17 -11.36 15.52
C GLY A 72 -20.44 -10.98 16.99
N PRO A 73 -19.95 -9.86 17.50
CA PRO A 73 -19.11 -8.89 16.80
C PRO A 73 -17.70 -9.43 16.50
N HIS A 74 -17.26 -9.25 15.27
CA HIS A 74 -15.95 -9.66 14.80
C HIS A 74 -14.93 -8.51 14.86
N PRO A 75 -13.63 -8.78 15.00
CA PRO A 75 -12.60 -7.81 14.72
C PRO A 75 -12.59 -7.48 13.21
N ALA A 76 -12.09 -6.30 12.85
CA ALA A 76 -12.05 -5.87 11.47
C ALA A 76 -10.65 -5.43 11.02
N VAL A 77 -10.40 -5.57 9.72
CA VAL A 77 -9.14 -5.19 9.09
C VAL A 77 -9.41 -4.33 7.86
N ILE A 78 -8.84 -3.14 7.83
CA ILE A 78 -8.73 -2.31 6.64
C ILE A 78 -7.44 -2.71 5.93
N MET A 79 -7.55 -3.29 4.72
CA MET A 79 -6.42 -3.84 3.95
C MET A 79 -6.12 -2.94 2.75
N ILE A 80 -5.06 -2.12 2.81
CA ILE A 80 -4.70 -1.17 1.77
C ILE A 80 -3.89 -1.86 0.67
N HIS A 81 -4.28 -1.64 -0.59
CA HIS A 81 -3.68 -2.20 -1.78
C HIS A 81 -2.25 -1.70 -2.05
N GLU A 82 -1.54 -2.37 -2.95
CA GLU A 82 -0.23 -1.97 -3.47
C GLU A 82 -0.34 -0.77 -4.44
N PHE A 83 0.79 -0.27 -4.92
CA PHE A 83 0.85 0.91 -5.82
C PHE A 83 0.13 0.75 -7.17
N TRP A 84 -0.32 -0.46 -7.51
CA TRP A 84 -1.13 -0.75 -8.69
C TRP A 84 -2.61 -0.29 -8.60
N GLY A 85 -3.10 0.04 -7.40
CA GLY A 85 -4.52 0.13 -7.08
C GLY A 85 -5.12 -1.24 -6.75
N MET A 86 -6.44 -1.32 -6.71
CA MET A 86 -7.16 -2.57 -6.44
C MET A 86 -6.82 -3.66 -7.45
N LYS A 87 -6.65 -4.89 -6.97
CA LYS A 87 -6.30 -6.08 -7.76
C LYS A 87 -7.05 -7.31 -7.23
N PRO A 88 -7.28 -8.35 -8.07
CA PRO A 88 -7.86 -9.61 -7.60
C PRO A 88 -7.05 -10.27 -6.47
N SER A 89 -5.72 -10.09 -6.44
CA SER A 89 -4.85 -10.61 -5.38
C SER A 89 -5.14 -9.99 -4.00
N VAL A 90 -5.52 -8.72 -3.95
CA VAL A 90 -5.95 -8.04 -2.71
C VAL A 90 -7.29 -8.62 -2.25
N ASN A 91 -8.25 -8.75 -3.17
CA ASN A 91 -9.56 -9.35 -2.87
C ASN A 91 -9.43 -10.79 -2.38
N GLY A 92 -8.53 -11.58 -2.99
CA GLY A 92 -8.26 -12.96 -2.56
C GLY A 92 -7.69 -13.04 -1.14
N LYS A 93 -6.74 -12.15 -0.80
CA LYS A 93 -6.19 -12.05 0.57
C LYS A 93 -7.26 -11.59 1.57
N ALA A 94 -8.11 -10.63 1.19
CA ALA A 94 -9.21 -10.15 2.01
C ALA A 94 -10.25 -11.25 2.28
N ALA A 95 -10.62 -12.01 1.25
CA ALA A 95 -11.54 -13.15 1.38
C ALA A 95 -10.95 -14.25 2.28
N ALA A 96 -9.67 -14.60 2.10
CA ALA A 96 -9.00 -15.58 2.95
C ALA A 96 -8.93 -15.15 4.42
N LEU A 97 -8.70 -13.86 4.67
CA LEU A 97 -8.70 -13.35 6.05
C LEU A 97 -10.10 -13.34 6.65
N ALA A 98 -11.14 -13.18 5.85
CA ALA A 98 -12.51 -13.30 6.33
C ALA A 98 -12.86 -14.75 6.71
N GLU A 99 -12.29 -15.76 6.04
CA GLU A 99 -12.41 -17.16 6.43
C GLU A 99 -11.82 -17.43 7.84
N GLU A 100 -10.86 -16.60 8.27
CA GLU A 100 -10.24 -16.67 9.62
C GLU A 100 -11.02 -15.88 10.71
N GLY A 101 -12.19 -15.31 10.38
CA GLY A 101 -13.09 -14.69 11.36
C GLY A 101 -13.04 -13.15 11.43
N TYR A 102 -12.43 -12.49 10.47
CA TYR A 102 -12.30 -11.02 10.42
C TYR A 102 -13.25 -10.41 9.40
N VAL A 103 -13.87 -9.27 9.71
CA VAL A 103 -14.49 -8.43 8.68
C VAL A 103 -13.38 -7.66 7.98
N VAL A 104 -13.25 -7.83 6.67
CA VAL A 104 -12.14 -7.21 5.91
C VAL A 104 -12.68 -6.24 4.88
N VAL A 105 -12.15 -5.02 4.88
CA VAL A 105 -12.44 -4.01 3.87
C VAL A 105 -11.15 -3.64 3.15
N ALA A 106 -11.12 -3.88 1.83
CA ALA A 106 -10.04 -3.42 0.97
C ALA A 106 -10.54 -2.18 0.18
N PRO A 107 -10.19 -0.95 0.62
CA PRO A 107 -10.63 0.28 -0.03
C PRO A 107 -9.77 0.60 -1.25
N ASP A 108 -10.41 1.22 -2.24
CA ASP A 108 -9.73 1.88 -3.36
C ASP A 108 -9.30 3.29 -2.96
N THR A 109 -8.03 3.45 -2.60
CA THR A 109 -7.45 4.75 -2.24
C THR A 109 -7.07 5.62 -3.44
N TYR A 110 -7.22 5.10 -4.67
CA TYR A 110 -6.94 5.83 -5.92
C TYR A 110 -8.19 6.35 -6.63
N ARG A 111 -9.36 6.27 -5.98
CA ARG A 111 -10.63 6.82 -6.49
C ARG A 111 -10.93 6.37 -7.91
N SER A 112 -11.15 5.07 -8.06
CA SER A 112 -11.47 4.36 -9.31
C SER A 112 -10.34 4.31 -10.33
N GLN A 113 -9.09 4.47 -9.90
CA GLN A 113 -7.94 4.31 -10.76
C GLN A 113 -7.17 3.02 -10.43
N VAL A 114 -7.03 2.17 -11.42
CA VAL A 114 -6.22 0.95 -11.36
C VAL A 114 -5.28 0.91 -12.54
N THR A 115 -4.17 0.22 -12.44
CA THR A 115 -3.23 0.11 -13.55
C THR A 115 -2.44 -1.20 -13.52
N SER A 116 -1.96 -1.63 -14.68
CA SER A 116 -0.93 -2.67 -14.82
C SER A 116 0.35 -2.10 -15.45
N TRP A 117 0.41 -0.77 -15.64
CA TRP A 117 1.52 -0.05 -16.26
C TRP A 117 2.37 0.65 -15.21
N ILE A 118 3.64 0.25 -15.09
CA ILE A 118 4.56 0.76 -14.04
C ILE A 118 4.64 2.29 -13.98
N PRO A 119 4.83 3.04 -15.09
CA PRO A 119 4.92 4.50 -15.01
C PRO A 119 3.65 5.15 -14.45
N ARG A 120 2.46 4.60 -14.76
CA ARG A 120 1.22 5.10 -14.18
C ARG A 120 1.06 4.72 -12.73
N ALA A 121 1.47 3.50 -12.34
CA ALA A 121 1.45 3.07 -10.94
C ALA A 121 2.32 3.98 -10.06
N ILE A 122 3.54 4.30 -10.53
CA ILE A 122 4.43 5.27 -9.87
C ILE A 122 3.77 6.65 -9.79
N TYR A 123 3.19 7.12 -10.91
CA TYR A 123 2.48 8.40 -10.94
C TYR A 123 1.35 8.46 -9.91
N LEU A 124 0.49 7.43 -9.83
CA LEU A 124 -0.60 7.35 -8.87
C LEU A 124 -0.07 7.36 -7.43
N ALA A 125 0.94 6.54 -7.13
CA ALA A 125 1.52 6.47 -5.80
C ALA A 125 2.15 7.80 -5.33
N MET A 126 2.77 8.55 -6.26
CA MET A 126 3.43 9.82 -5.95
C MET A 126 2.48 11.02 -5.91
N THR A 127 1.34 10.98 -6.63
CA THR A 127 0.43 12.11 -6.75
C THR A 127 -0.84 11.97 -5.89
N THR A 128 -1.10 10.80 -5.32
CA THR A 128 -2.20 10.62 -4.38
C THR A 128 -1.81 11.21 -3.03
N GLU A 129 -2.47 12.30 -2.67
CA GLU A 129 -2.18 13.04 -1.45
C GLU A 129 -2.55 12.22 -0.19
N THR A 130 -1.70 12.24 0.83
CA THR A 130 -1.96 11.57 2.10
C THR A 130 -3.24 12.06 2.75
N ALA A 131 -3.56 13.34 2.66
CA ALA A 131 -4.82 13.90 3.18
C ALA A 131 -6.05 13.30 2.51
N GLN A 132 -6.01 13.05 1.19
CA GLN A 132 -7.05 12.33 0.47
C GLN A 132 -7.21 10.90 1.00
N VAL A 133 -6.10 10.17 1.13
CA VAL A 133 -6.11 8.79 1.62
C VAL A 133 -6.68 8.71 3.04
N ASN A 134 -6.24 9.60 3.93
CA ASN A 134 -6.73 9.65 5.30
C ASN A 134 -8.24 9.92 5.36
N THR A 135 -8.74 10.86 4.53
CA THR A 135 -10.18 11.16 4.43
C THR A 135 -10.99 9.94 3.95
N ASP A 136 -10.48 9.23 2.94
CA ASP A 136 -11.13 8.04 2.40
C ASP A 136 -11.10 6.88 3.42
N LEU A 137 -9.98 6.69 4.11
CA LEU A 137 -9.85 5.68 5.18
C LEU A 137 -10.69 6.00 6.41
N ASP A 138 -10.87 7.27 6.77
CA ASP A 138 -11.80 7.68 7.84
C ASP A 138 -13.25 7.33 7.51
N ALA A 139 -13.67 7.51 6.26
CA ALA A 139 -15.00 7.09 5.83
C ALA A 139 -15.17 5.56 5.99
N VAL A 140 -14.17 4.79 5.60
CA VAL A 140 -14.15 3.32 5.74
C VAL A 140 -14.15 2.90 7.21
N PHE A 141 -13.29 3.51 8.04
CA PHE A 141 -13.21 3.23 9.46
C PHE A 141 -14.53 3.52 10.18
N ASN A 142 -15.13 4.68 9.92
CA ASN A 142 -16.40 5.08 10.51
C ASN A 142 -17.54 4.17 10.04
N TRP A 143 -17.56 3.77 8.77
CA TRP A 143 -18.51 2.81 8.25
C TRP A 143 -18.38 1.46 8.96
N LEU A 144 -17.15 0.92 9.09
CA LEU A 144 -16.88 -0.32 9.85
C LEU A 144 -17.37 -0.23 11.29
N ALA A 145 -17.05 0.86 11.99
CA ALA A 145 -17.44 1.06 13.39
C ALA A 145 -18.95 1.13 13.61
N THR A 146 -19.76 1.31 12.57
CA THR A 146 -21.23 1.32 12.63
C THR A 146 -21.86 -0.03 12.24
N GLN A 147 -21.07 -1.00 11.77
CA GLN A 147 -21.61 -2.30 11.37
C GLN A 147 -21.99 -3.14 12.60
N PRO A 148 -23.18 -3.74 12.65
CA PRO A 148 -23.66 -4.46 13.84
C PRO A 148 -22.85 -5.71 14.16
N ASN A 149 -22.13 -6.26 13.18
CA ASN A 149 -21.29 -7.46 13.31
C ASN A 149 -19.79 -7.14 13.49
N VAL A 150 -19.42 -5.85 13.71
CA VAL A 150 -18.04 -5.41 13.94
C VAL A 150 -17.86 -4.89 15.36
N ASP A 151 -16.77 -5.28 16.01
CA ASP A 151 -16.33 -4.63 17.25
C ASP A 151 -15.55 -3.35 16.91
N PRO A 152 -16.09 -2.16 17.20
CA PRO A 152 -15.46 -0.90 16.84
C PRO A 152 -14.13 -0.62 17.55
N ASN A 153 -13.81 -1.37 18.61
CA ASN A 153 -12.56 -1.25 19.36
C ASN A 153 -11.46 -2.19 18.82
N ARG A 154 -11.80 -3.06 17.89
CA ARG A 154 -10.88 -4.06 17.30
C ARG A 154 -10.77 -3.88 15.78
N ILE A 155 -10.46 -2.66 15.34
CA ILE A 155 -10.25 -2.32 13.93
C ILE A 155 -8.77 -2.04 13.70
N MET A 156 -8.11 -2.91 12.93
CA MET A 156 -6.72 -2.76 12.50
C MET A 156 -6.65 -2.15 11.11
N VAL A 157 -5.57 -1.42 10.82
CA VAL A 157 -5.20 -1.06 9.45
C VAL A 157 -3.90 -1.76 9.06
N MET A 158 -3.86 -2.30 7.86
CA MET A 158 -2.66 -2.90 7.31
C MET A 158 -2.57 -2.67 5.79
N GLY A 159 -1.41 -2.88 5.21
CA GLY A 159 -1.27 -2.80 3.77
C GLY A 159 0.05 -3.35 3.25
N PHE A 160 0.13 -3.44 1.92
CA PHE A 160 1.25 -3.98 1.18
C PHE A 160 1.93 -2.90 0.36
N CYS A 161 3.27 -2.82 0.37
CA CYS A 161 4.05 -1.85 -0.40
C CYS A 161 3.59 -0.40 -0.12
N TYR A 162 3.02 0.29 -1.11
CA TYR A 162 2.36 1.59 -0.94
C TYR A 162 1.37 1.58 0.23
N GLY A 163 0.50 0.56 0.30
CA GLY A 163 -0.47 0.41 1.37
C GLY A 163 0.15 0.20 2.74
N GLY A 164 1.33 -0.42 2.84
CA GLY A 164 2.06 -0.56 4.10
C GLY A 164 2.52 0.79 4.66
N GLY A 165 3.04 1.67 3.80
CA GLY A 165 3.36 3.05 4.20
C GLY A 165 2.11 3.85 4.58
N LYS A 166 1.02 3.69 3.81
CA LYS A 166 -0.25 4.37 4.11
C LYS A 166 -0.93 3.87 5.38
N SER A 167 -0.75 2.59 5.74
CA SER A 167 -1.24 2.07 7.02
C SER A 167 -0.54 2.73 8.22
N LEU A 168 0.77 2.94 8.13
CA LEU A 168 1.54 3.65 9.15
C LEU A 168 1.11 5.12 9.26
N GLU A 169 1.03 5.83 8.12
CA GLU A 169 0.59 7.23 8.08
C GLU A 169 -0.82 7.41 8.64
N TYR A 170 -1.75 6.50 8.29
CA TYR A 170 -3.13 6.55 8.79
C TYR A 170 -3.22 6.24 10.29
N SER A 171 -2.44 5.29 10.81
CA SER A 171 -2.42 5.01 12.24
C SER A 171 -1.87 6.17 13.08
N LEU A 172 -0.98 6.99 12.51
CA LEU A 172 -0.55 8.25 13.14
C LEU A 172 -1.61 9.35 13.10
N TYR A 173 -2.55 9.25 12.17
CA TYR A 173 -3.63 10.21 11.98
C TYR A 173 -4.89 9.85 12.79
N ASN A 174 -5.24 8.56 12.90
CA ASN A 174 -6.46 8.11 13.57
C ASN A 174 -6.13 7.32 14.85
N GLU A 175 -6.33 7.95 16.00
CA GLU A 175 -6.06 7.41 17.34
C GLU A 175 -6.93 6.18 17.73
N ARG A 176 -7.96 5.85 16.95
CA ARG A 176 -8.86 4.71 17.20
C ARG A 176 -8.40 3.41 16.54
N VAL A 177 -7.30 3.43 15.78
CA VAL A 177 -6.75 2.23 15.15
C VAL A 177 -6.20 1.30 16.24
N ALA A 178 -6.71 0.08 16.33
CA ALA A 178 -6.31 -0.88 17.36
C ALA A 178 -4.91 -1.46 17.15
N ALA A 179 -4.47 -1.64 15.91
CA ALA A 179 -3.15 -2.15 15.55
C ALA A 179 -2.77 -1.76 14.10
N THR A 180 -1.48 -1.78 13.79
CA THR A 180 -0.94 -1.42 12.46
C THR A 180 -0.14 -2.57 11.86
N GLY A 181 -0.40 -2.93 10.60
CA GLY A 181 0.36 -3.92 9.84
C GLY A 181 1.07 -3.31 8.63
N ILE A 182 2.36 -3.55 8.51
CA ILE A 182 3.21 -3.01 7.45
C ILE A 182 3.90 -4.17 6.73
N PHE A 183 3.46 -4.47 5.51
CA PHE A 183 4.15 -5.41 4.65
C PHE A 183 5.01 -4.61 3.66
N TYR A 184 6.32 -4.63 3.84
CA TYR A 184 7.33 -3.99 2.98
C TYR A 184 6.95 -2.57 2.52
N GLY A 185 6.34 -1.77 3.41
CA GLY A 185 5.96 -0.39 3.18
C GLY A 185 7.04 0.61 3.60
N SER A 186 6.89 1.86 3.14
CA SER A 186 7.75 2.97 3.57
C SER A 186 7.63 3.22 5.07
N LEU A 187 8.72 3.65 5.68
CA LEU A 187 8.89 3.73 7.13
C LEU A 187 9.10 5.17 7.61
N ILE A 188 8.77 5.40 8.85
CA ILE A 188 9.05 6.65 9.60
C ILE A 188 10.00 6.28 10.73
N THR A 189 11.17 6.89 10.77
CA THR A 189 12.22 6.55 11.74
C THR A 189 12.44 7.63 12.82
N ASP A 190 11.50 8.58 12.93
CA ASP A 190 11.49 9.59 13.99
C ASP A 190 10.66 9.12 15.19
N PRO A 191 11.31 8.80 16.34
CA PRO A 191 10.60 8.34 17.52
C PRO A 191 9.53 9.32 18.03
N ALA A 192 9.75 10.64 17.85
CA ALA A 192 8.79 11.65 18.31
C ALA A 192 7.47 11.58 17.53
N GLN A 193 7.52 11.25 16.24
CA GLN A 193 6.31 11.00 15.45
C GLN A 193 5.64 9.68 15.84
N LEU A 194 6.44 8.62 16.03
CA LEU A 194 5.93 7.28 16.32
C LEU A 194 5.23 7.16 17.70
N GLN A 195 5.51 8.05 18.63
CA GLN A 195 4.80 8.13 19.93
C GLN A 195 3.29 8.34 19.79
N ALA A 196 2.81 8.85 18.65
CA ALA A 196 1.39 9.04 18.37
C ALA A 196 0.68 7.75 17.90
N LEU A 197 1.40 6.64 17.70
CA LEU A 197 0.77 5.38 17.33
C LEU A 197 -0.11 4.84 18.45
N PRO A 198 -1.40 4.55 18.18
CA PRO A 198 -2.34 4.20 19.25
C PRO A 198 -2.26 2.73 19.69
N GLY A 199 -1.62 1.87 18.88
CA GLY A 199 -1.57 0.43 19.13
C GLY A 199 -0.27 -0.23 18.65
N PRO A 200 -0.16 -1.56 18.81
CA PRO A 200 1.01 -2.33 18.42
C PRO A 200 1.21 -2.33 16.91
N VAL A 201 2.46 -2.54 16.49
CA VAL A 201 2.89 -2.55 15.09
C VAL A 201 3.46 -3.92 14.74
N LEU A 202 2.96 -4.51 13.64
CA LEU A 202 3.59 -5.62 12.93
C LEU A 202 4.30 -5.07 11.69
N GLY A 203 5.57 -5.43 11.50
CA GLY A 203 6.34 -5.12 10.29
C GLY A 203 6.94 -6.37 9.67
N ILE A 204 6.66 -6.62 8.39
CA ILE A 204 7.13 -7.76 7.61
C ILE A 204 7.90 -7.26 6.39
N PHE A 205 9.19 -7.64 6.31
CA PHE A 205 10.12 -7.11 5.31
C PHE A 205 10.98 -8.22 4.70
N GLY A 206 11.53 -7.96 3.52
CA GLY A 206 12.44 -8.86 2.83
C GLY A 206 13.90 -8.44 2.99
N ALA A 207 14.80 -9.39 3.27
CA ALA A 207 16.23 -9.11 3.49
C ALA A 207 16.97 -8.63 2.22
N THR A 208 16.42 -8.88 1.03
CA THR A 208 17.00 -8.44 -0.25
C THR A 208 16.18 -7.33 -0.93
N ASP A 209 15.25 -6.71 -0.20
CA ASP A 209 14.47 -5.58 -0.69
C ASP A 209 15.38 -4.37 -0.94
N GLN A 210 15.40 -3.89 -2.18
CA GLN A 210 16.19 -2.72 -2.57
C GLN A 210 15.46 -1.38 -2.31
N SER A 211 14.14 -1.45 -2.10
CA SER A 211 13.31 -0.27 -1.85
C SER A 211 13.24 0.07 -0.37
N ILE A 212 13.25 -0.96 0.49
CA ILE A 212 13.23 -0.83 1.96
C ILE A 212 14.44 -1.62 2.52
N PRO A 213 15.62 -1.00 2.56
CA PRO A 213 16.85 -1.68 3.01
C PRO A 213 16.77 -2.13 4.46
N VAL A 214 17.42 -3.24 4.80
CA VAL A 214 17.47 -3.80 6.16
C VAL A 214 17.89 -2.76 7.21
N ALA A 215 18.84 -1.87 6.88
CA ALA A 215 19.27 -0.81 7.78
C ALA A 215 18.15 0.18 8.13
N GLU A 216 17.23 0.46 7.18
CA GLU A 216 16.06 1.31 7.41
C GLU A 216 15.04 0.59 8.31
N VAL A 217 14.80 -0.71 8.08
CA VAL A 217 13.93 -1.54 8.93
C VAL A 217 14.44 -1.58 10.36
N GLN A 218 15.76 -1.78 10.57
CA GLN A 218 16.38 -1.76 11.88
C GLN A 218 16.27 -0.38 12.57
N SER A 219 16.42 0.70 11.80
CA SER A 219 16.23 2.07 12.31
C SER A 219 14.79 2.32 12.73
N PHE A 220 13.81 1.80 11.98
CA PHE A 220 12.40 1.87 12.33
C PHE A 220 12.09 1.10 13.61
N GLU A 221 12.58 -0.13 13.76
CA GLU A 221 12.42 -0.94 14.97
C GLU A 221 13.00 -0.23 16.20
N GLN A 222 14.21 0.34 16.06
CA GLN A 222 14.83 1.14 17.13
C GLN A 222 14.00 2.38 17.49
N ALA A 223 13.43 3.04 16.48
CA ALA A 223 12.58 4.21 16.69
C ALA A 223 11.27 3.84 17.40
N LEU A 224 10.61 2.73 17.03
CA LEU A 224 9.44 2.19 17.73
C LEU A 224 9.76 1.87 19.20
N ASN A 225 10.87 1.18 19.46
CA ASN A 225 11.32 0.86 20.81
C ASN A 225 11.60 2.14 21.64
N SER A 226 12.22 3.15 21.03
CA SER A 226 12.49 4.44 21.67
C SER A 226 11.20 5.24 21.95
N ALA A 227 10.19 5.08 21.10
CA ALA A 227 8.87 5.66 21.27
C ALA A 227 7.99 4.91 22.30
N GLY A 228 8.44 3.74 22.78
CA GLY A 228 7.67 2.89 23.71
C GLY A 228 6.51 2.14 23.03
N VAL A 229 6.53 2.02 21.69
CA VAL A 229 5.51 1.32 20.92
C VAL A 229 5.79 -0.18 20.89
N THR A 230 4.81 -0.98 21.32
CA THR A 230 4.88 -2.44 21.18
C THR A 230 4.98 -2.81 19.70
N ASN A 231 5.98 -3.61 19.34
CA ASN A 231 6.17 -3.97 17.93
C ASN A 231 6.70 -5.39 17.77
N GLN A 232 6.47 -5.93 16.58
CA GLN A 232 7.03 -7.18 16.09
C GLN A 232 7.51 -6.95 14.66
N ILE A 233 8.83 -6.94 14.46
CA ILE A 233 9.47 -6.64 13.19
C ILE A 233 10.23 -7.87 12.73
N THR A 234 9.86 -8.41 11.55
CA THR A 234 10.48 -9.61 10.98
C THR A 234 11.05 -9.31 9.60
N ILE A 235 12.30 -9.72 9.40
CA ILE A 235 13.03 -9.60 8.14
C ILE A 235 13.26 -11.00 7.57
N TYR A 236 12.58 -11.33 6.47
CA TYR A 236 12.60 -12.65 5.84
C TYR A 236 13.86 -12.85 4.98
N PRO A 237 14.74 -13.81 5.31
CA PRO A 237 15.96 -14.06 4.54
C PRO A 237 15.67 -14.42 3.07
N GLY A 238 16.47 -13.85 2.17
CA GLY A 238 16.35 -14.13 0.73
C GLY A 238 15.12 -13.59 0.02
N GLN A 239 14.19 -12.94 0.74
CA GLN A 239 13.00 -12.34 0.16
C GLN A 239 13.28 -10.91 -0.31
N GLY A 240 12.71 -10.54 -1.46
CA GLY A 240 12.73 -9.18 -2.01
C GLY A 240 11.46 -8.41 -1.68
N HIS A 241 11.30 -7.26 -2.36
CA HIS A 241 10.08 -6.45 -2.28
C HIS A 241 8.85 -7.24 -2.78
N ALA A 242 7.69 -7.03 -2.15
CA ALA A 242 6.40 -7.61 -2.55
C ALA A 242 6.36 -9.16 -2.56
N PHE A 243 7.12 -9.82 -1.70
CA PHE A 243 7.22 -11.28 -1.70
C PHE A 243 5.92 -12.01 -1.27
N VAL A 244 4.97 -11.35 -0.61
CA VAL A 244 3.66 -11.92 -0.28
C VAL A 244 2.67 -11.54 -1.40
N GLU A 245 2.74 -12.24 -2.53
CA GLU A 245 2.09 -11.83 -3.78
C GLU A 245 0.60 -12.15 -3.82
N SER A 246 0.24 -13.41 -3.58
CA SER A 246 -1.13 -13.91 -3.78
C SER A 246 -1.52 -14.95 -2.74
N ILE A 247 -2.82 -15.25 -2.68
CA ILE A 247 -3.34 -16.29 -1.78
C ILE A 247 -2.83 -17.68 -2.19
N GLU A 248 -2.60 -17.93 -3.47
CA GLU A 248 -2.02 -19.18 -3.96
C GLU A 248 -0.58 -19.35 -3.45
N GLY A 249 0.23 -18.29 -3.49
CA GLY A 249 1.59 -18.28 -2.95
C GLY A 249 1.61 -18.47 -1.43
N ILE A 250 0.68 -17.83 -0.72
CA ILE A 250 0.49 -18.01 0.73
C ILE A 250 0.16 -19.48 1.05
N ARG A 251 -0.80 -20.06 0.34
CA ARG A 251 -1.22 -21.48 0.52
C ARG A 251 -0.16 -22.49 0.11
N ALA A 252 0.72 -22.14 -0.81
CA ALA A 252 1.86 -22.97 -1.19
C ALA A 252 2.93 -23.07 -0.08
N GLY A 253 2.89 -22.18 0.92
CA GLY A 253 3.83 -22.19 2.05
C GLY A 253 5.11 -21.40 1.80
N GLY A 254 6.21 -21.80 2.46
CA GLY A 254 7.47 -21.07 2.43
C GLY A 254 7.33 -19.67 3.05
N ALA A 255 8.20 -18.72 2.65
CA ALA A 255 8.23 -17.39 3.25
C ALA A 255 6.91 -16.62 3.14
N GLN A 256 6.13 -16.81 2.06
CA GLN A 256 4.80 -16.17 1.93
C GLN A 256 3.81 -16.72 2.96
N GLY A 257 3.76 -18.05 3.11
CA GLY A 257 2.88 -18.71 4.09
C GLY A 257 3.31 -18.41 5.52
N GLU A 258 4.61 -18.41 5.81
CA GLU A 258 5.16 -18.07 7.12
C GLU A 258 4.83 -16.62 7.52
N ALA A 259 5.02 -15.66 6.62
CA ALA A 259 4.68 -14.26 6.84
C ALA A 259 3.17 -14.05 7.06
N TRP A 260 2.33 -14.79 6.34
CA TRP A 260 0.89 -14.73 6.53
C TRP A 260 0.47 -15.37 7.87
N GLN A 261 1.08 -16.49 8.24
CA GLN A 261 0.81 -17.13 9.53
C GLN A 261 1.28 -16.25 10.71
N GLU A 262 2.40 -15.56 10.58
CA GLU A 262 2.85 -14.56 11.55
C GLU A 262 1.83 -13.42 11.70
N PHE A 263 1.30 -12.94 10.58
CA PHE A 263 0.23 -11.94 10.60
C PHE A 263 -1.04 -12.43 11.29
N LEU A 264 -1.51 -13.66 11.00
CA LEU A 264 -2.67 -14.26 11.67
C LEU A 264 -2.44 -14.42 13.18
N THR A 265 -1.24 -14.81 13.59
CA THR A 265 -0.86 -14.92 14.99
C THR A 265 -0.92 -13.54 15.68
N PHE A 266 -0.33 -12.53 15.06
CA PHE A 266 -0.39 -11.16 15.56
C PHE A 266 -1.83 -10.66 15.71
N LEU A 267 -2.69 -10.92 14.72
CA LEU A 267 -4.11 -10.56 14.78
C LEU A 267 -4.81 -11.23 15.97
N SER A 268 -4.63 -12.53 16.14
CA SER A 268 -5.27 -13.28 17.23
C SER A 268 -4.83 -12.85 18.64
N GLU A 269 -3.61 -12.28 18.76
CA GLU A 269 -3.08 -11.79 20.03
C GLU A 269 -3.44 -10.34 20.33
N LYS A 270 -3.68 -9.52 19.30
CA LYS A 270 -3.81 -8.06 19.42
C LYS A 270 -5.21 -7.53 19.11
N LEU A 271 -6.05 -8.34 18.43
CA LEU A 271 -7.44 -8.04 18.14
C LEU A 271 -8.37 -9.08 18.75
#